data_4ed729e047a1ff498a3427423422efa1
#
_entry.id   4ed729e047a1ff498a3427423422efa1
#
_cell.length_a   1.000
_cell.length_b   1.000
_cell.length_c   1.000
_cell.angle_alpha   90.00
_cell.angle_beta   90.00
_cell.angle_gamma   90.00
#
_symmetry.space_group_name_H-M   'P 1'
#
loop_
_entity.id
_entity.type
_entity.pdbx_description
1 polymer ?
#
loop_
_entity_poly.entity_id
_entity_poly.type
_entity_poly.pdbx_seq_one_letter_code
_entity_poly.pdbx_strand_id
1 'polypeptide(L)'
;NDGIIRLLQSGEVTLNDFRQDMSQYSKGINRIEKASKYAMQTLSRPSIIKTIQSKFNPESYNLLSETDRKAMVLCLLALTYPITYDMLVSLSAIFKVQPQVNRSTINSKMSAHYGSNRTLDIAIDALIPMIIELNTVKRTKMSIYELEARKTIKNPFISELYIYTDIKLSGSKTILLDDLQFRPWFMYFEPLLNLNKMSILKHSEGRVGGGYVGIRTLTTNSLLENKMNRLTDKDS
;
A
#
# COMPACT_ATOMS: atom_id res chain seq x y z
N ASN A 1 -4.63 -10.99 8.35
CA ASN A 1 -4.76 -10.34 9.67
C ASN A 1 -3.95 -11.06 10.74
N ASP A 2 -3.99 -12.39 10.81
CA ASP A 2 -3.33 -13.18 11.86
C ASP A 2 -1.82 -12.97 11.90
N GLY A 3 -1.16 -12.89 10.74
CA GLY A 3 0.27 -12.60 10.66
C GLY A 3 0.65 -11.23 11.25
N ILE A 4 -0.19 -10.19 11.08
CA ILE A 4 0.06 -8.87 11.69
C ILE A 4 -0.11 -8.97 13.21
N ILE A 5 -1.16 -9.65 13.69
CA ILE A 5 -1.40 -9.83 15.12
C ILE A 5 -0.21 -10.57 15.75
N ARG A 6 0.28 -11.64 15.16
CA ARG A 6 1.48 -12.37 15.63
C ARG A 6 2.70 -11.46 15.64
N LEU A 7 2.93 -10.69 14.58
CA LEU A 7 4.03 -9.73 14.51
C LEU A 7 3.98 -8.72 15.67
N LEU A 8 2.78 -8.25 16.02
CA LEU A 8 2.57 -7.31 17.12
C LEU A 8 2.70 -7.98 18.52
N GLN A 9 2.45 -9.29 18.62
CA GLN A 9 2.57 -10.05 19.87
C GLN A 9 4.01 -10.47 20.17
N SER A 10 4.69 -11.04 19.19
CA SER A 10 6.01 -11.66 19.35
C SER A 10 7.17 -10.80 18.87
N GLY A 11 6.86 -9.71 18.14
CA GLY A 11 7.88 -8.87 17.50
C GLY A 11 8.42 -9.42 16.18
N GLU A 12 8.25 -10.73 15.93
CA GLU A 12 8.73 -11.42 14.74
C GLU A 12 7.68 -12.41 14.24
N VAL A 13 7.76 -12.76 12.96
CA VAL A 13 6.98 -13.82 12.33
C VAL A 13 7.89 -14.74 11.55
N THR A 14 7.63 -16.03 11.61
CA THR A 14 8.42 -17.05 10.90
C THR A 14 7.67 -17.59 9.69
N LEU A 15 8.41 -18.13 8.73
CA LEU A 15 7.80 -18.80 7.58
C LEU A 15 6.91 -19.98 8.02
N ASN A 16 7.26 -20.63 9.12
CA ASN A 16 6.54 -21.77 9.65
C ASN A 16 5.15 -21.38 10.20
N ASP A 17 5.04 -20.20 10.82
CA ASP A 17 3.76 -19.65 11.29
C ASP A 17 2.79 -19.49 10.11
N PHE A 18 3.28 -18.90 9.01
CA PHE A 18 2.46 -18.74 7.81
C PHE A 18 2.12 -20.07 7.13
N ARG A 19 3.00 -21.07 7.15
CA ARG A 19 2.70 -22.41 6.61
C ARG A 19 1.57 -23.06 7.40
N GLN A 20 1.59 -22.94 8.71
CA GLN A 20 0.56 -23.48 9.59
C GLN A 20 -0.79 -22.79 9.31
N ASP A 21 -0.81 -21.46 9.22
CA ASP A 21 -2.03 -20.71 8.91
C ASP A 21 -2.56 -21.08 7.52
N MET A 22 -1.72 -21.10 6.49
CA MET A 22 -2.13 -21.41 5.12
C MET A 22 -2.59 -22.85 4.92
N SER A 23 -2.11 -23.80 5.74
CA SER A 23 -2.54 -25.20 5.69
C SER A 23 -4.01 -25.38 6.05
N GLN A 24 -4.59 -24.46 6.79
CA GLN A 24 -6.02 -24.46 7.13
C GLN A 24 -6.90 -24.12 5.92
N TYR A 25 -6.36 -23.35 4.97
CA TYR A 25 -7.10 -22.85 3.80
C TYR A 25 -6.76 -23.57 2.49
N SER A 26 -5.68 -24.33 2.44
CA SER A 26 -5.22 -24.98 1.22
C SER A 26 -4.53 -26.32 1.52
N LYS A 27 -4.78 -27.33 0.67
CA LYS A 27 -4.13 -28.66 0.77
C LYS A 27 -2.89 -28.80 -0.13
N GLY A 28 -2.64 -27.86 -1.03
CA GLY A 28 -1.54 -27.95 -2.00
C GLY A 28 -0.22 -27.44 -1.42
N ILE A 29 0.76 -28.30 -1.17
CA ILE A 29 2.06 -27.98 -0.55
C ILE A 29 2.74 -26.79 -1.26
N ASN A 30 2.84 -26.81 -2.60
CA ASN A 30 3.45 -25.72 -3.36
C ASN A 30 2.70 -24.38 -3.24
N ARG A 31 1.36 -24.43 -3.09
CA ARG A 31 0.53 -23.24 -2.92
C ARG A 31 0.73 -22.67 -1.52
N ILE A 32 0.75 -23.50 -0.49
CA ILE A 32 1.03 -23.13 0.90
C ILE A 32 2.42 -22.46 0.96
N GLU A 33 3.44 -23.10 0.40
CA GLU A 33 4.81 -22.58 0.43
C GLU A 33 4.93 -21.21 -0.22
N LYS A 34 4.36 -21.02 -1.41
CA LYS A 34 4.37 -19.73 -2.12
C LYS A 34 3.60 -18.65 -1.36
N ALA A 35 2.39 -18.95 -0.90
CA ALA A 35 1.57 -17.99 -0.16
C ALA A 35 2.24 -17.56 1.15
N SER A 36 2.83 -18.52 1.89
CA SER A 36 3.55 -18.25 3.13
C SER A 36 4.78 -17.36 2.91
N LYS A 37 5.54 -17.58 1.83
CA LYS A 37 6.67 -16.72 1.47
C LYS A 37 6.22 -15.30 1.13
N TYR A 38 5.13 -15.14 0.37
CA TYR A 38 4.59 -13.81 0.05
C TYR A 38 4.12 -13.08 1.31
N ALA A 39 3.37 -13.76 2.18
CA ALA A 39 2.90 -13.18 3.44
C ALA A 39 4.07 -12.77 4.35
N MET A 40 5.06 -13.65 4.55
CA MET A 40 6.25 -13.34 5.32
C MET A 40 7.01 -12.13 4.76
N GLN A 41 7.24 -12.08 3.46
CA GLN A 41 7.94 -10.96 2.83
C GLN A 41 7.16 -9.65 2.97
N THR A 42 5.84 -9.69 2.91
CA THR A 42 4.97 -8.51 3.09
C THR A 42 5.10 -7.93 4.51
N LEU A 43 5.36 -8.76 5.51
CA LEU A 43 5.52 -8.33 6.90
C LEU A 43 6.98 -8.18 7.36
N SER A 44 7.97 -8.47 6.54
CA SER A 44 9.38 -8.36 6.91
C SER A 44 10.16 -7.32 6.10
N ARG A 45 9.82 -7.11 4.84
CA ARG A 45 10.58 -6.23 3.93
C ARG A 45 10.35 -4.72 4.10
N PRO A 46 9.09 -4.23 4.24
CA PRO A 46 8.88 -2.79 4.30
C PRO A 46 9.49 -2.19 5.57
N SER A 47 10.31 -1.15 5.42
CA SER A 47 10.90 -0.42 6.55
C SER A 47 9.87 0.16 7.52
N ILE A 48 8.64 0.37 7.05
CA ILE A 48 7.51 0.88 7.84
C ILE A 48 7.02 -0.11 8.91
N ILE A 49 7.39 -1.39 8.84
CA ILE A 49 6.98 -2.42 9.80
C ILE A 49 7.34 -2.03 11.23
N LYS A 50 8.56 -1.54 11.47
CA LYS A 50 8.99 -1.07 12.80
C LYS A 50 8.12 0.06 13.33
N THR A 51 7.67 0.95 12.44
CA THR A 51 6.78 2.05 12.80
C THR A 51 5.38 1.51 13.13
N ILE A 52 4.87 0.54 12.38
CA ILE A 52 3.60 -0.14 12.68
C ILE A 52 3.67 -0.80 14.06
N GLN A 53 4.74 -1.55 14.36
CA GLN A 53 4.95 -2.18 15.65
C GLN A 53 5.05 -1.18 16.82
N SER A 54 5.57 0.02 16.58
CA SER A 54 5.64 1.07 17.60
C SER A 54 4.29 1.78 17.83
N LYS A 55 3.36 1.71 16.88
CA LYS A 55 2.07 2.41 16.91
C LYS A 55 0.90 1.53 17.34
N PHE A 56 1.00 0.24 17.10
CA PHE A 56 -0.05 -0.71 17.40
C PHE A 56 0.45 -1.83 18.31
N ASN A 57 -0.39 -2.20 19.24
CA ASN A 57 -0.36 -3.50 19.91
C ASN A 57 -1.53 -4.36 19.36
N PRO A 58 -1.61 -5.66 19.70
CA PRO A 58 -2.67 -6.54 19.22
C PRO A 58 -4.09 -6.01 19.50
N GLU A 59 -4.31 -5.41 20.66
CA GLU A 59 -5.61 -4.88 21.10
C GLU A 59 -6.02 -3.68 20.24
N SER A 60 -5.15 -2.68 20.11
CA SER A 60 -5.41 -1.49 19.29
C SER A 60 -5.56 -1.83 17.80
N TYR A 61 -4.82 -2.85 17.31
CA TYR A 61 -5.00 -3.36 15.95
C TYR A 61 -6.38 -4.00 15.74
N ASN A 62 -6.85 -4.79 16.71
CA ASN A 62 -8.16 -5.43 16.64
C ASN A 62 -9.32 -4.42 16.67
N LEU A 63 -9.13 -3.24 17.26
CA LEU A 63 -10.11 -2.14 17.25
C LEU A 63 -10.19 -1.40 15.92
N LEU A 64 -9.24 -1.59 15.01
CA LEU A 64 -9.28 -1.01 13.67
C LEU A 64 -10.49 -1.52 12.88
N SER A 65 -11.09 -0.64 12.09
CA SER A 65 -12.13 -1.06 11.14
C SER A 65 -11.56 -2.05 10.12
N GLU A 66 -12.43 -2.86 9.51
CA GLU A 66 -12.03 -3.76 8.42
C GLU A 66 -11.38 -2.98 7.27
N THR A 67 -11.91 -1.80 6.94
CA THR A 67 -11.36 -0.90 5.92
C THR A 67 -9.94 -0.47 6.26
N ASP A 68 -9.68 -0.06 7.50
CA ASP A 68 -8.36 0.34 7.95
C ASP A 68 -7.36 -0.82 7.84
N ARG A 69 -7.74 -2.01 8.31
CA ARG A 69 -6.88 -3.21 8.21
C ARG A 69 -6.58 -3.58 6.75
N LYS A 70 -7.58 -3.54 5.87
CA LYS A 70 -7.40 -3.83 4.43
C LYS A 70 -6.51 -2.79 3.74
N ALA A 71 -6.70 -1.51 4.03
CA ALA A 71 -5.85 -0.44 3.51
C ALA A 71 -4.39 -0.58 3.98
N MET A 72 -4.16 -0.92 5.26
CA MET A 72 -2.81 -1.20 5.77
C MET A 72 -2.16 -2.37 5.03
N VAL A 73 -2.86 -3.49 4.88
CA VAL A 73 -2.34 -4.68 4.16
C VAL A 73 -2.05 -4.32 2.71
N LEU A 74 -2.90 -3.54 2.04
CA LEU A 74 -2.66 -3.08 0.68
C LEU A 74 -1.39 -2.24 0.57
N CYS A 75 -1.16 -1.32 1.51
CA CYS A 75 0.08 -0.53 1.56
C CYS A 75 1.31 -1.42 1.72
N LEU A 76 1.28 -2.37 2.64
CA LEU A 76 2.39 -3.30 2.87
C LEU A 76 2.65 -4.18 1.64
N LEU A 77 1.60 -4.67 1.00
CA LEU A 77 1.70 -5.45 -0.23
C LEU A 77 2.33 -4.63 -1.37
N ALA A 78 1.86 -3.39 -1.58
CA ALA A 78 2.39 -2.50 -2.61
C ALA A 78 3.85 -2.11 -2.34
N LEU A 79 4.21 -1.80 -1.09
CA LEU A 79 5.59 -1.46 -0.70
C LEU A 79 6.54 -2.65 -0.83
N THR A 80 6.05 -3.88 -0.72
CA THR A 80 6.84 -5.11 -0.89
C THR A 80 6.94 -5.51 -2.36
N TYR A 81 5.85 -5.38 -3.08
CA TYR A 81 5.68 -5.74 -4.49
C TYR A 81 5.12 -4.55 -5.28
N PRO A 82 5.98 -3.64 -5.80
CA PRO A 82 5.54 -2.43 -6.51
C PRO A 82 4.60 -2.69 -7.68
N ILE A 83 4.71 -3.86 -8.33
CA ILE A 83 3.76 -4.30 -9.38
C ILE A 83 2.29 -4.27 -8.91
N THR A 84 2.02 -4.39 -7.60
CA THR A 84 0.67 -4.24 -7.04
C THR A 84 0.16 -2.81 -7.21
N TYR A 85 1.01 -1.84 -6.90
CA TYR A 85 0.70 -0.42 -7.10
C TYR A 85 0.46 -0.12 -8.57
N ASP A 86 1.36 -0.55 -9.46
CA ASP A 86 1.27 -0.30 -10.90
C ASP A 86 0.02 -0.94 -11.52
N MET A 87 -0.37 -2.14 -11.04
CA MET A 87 -1.60 -2.80 -11.46
C MET A 87 -2.84 -1.98 -11.05
N LEU A 88 -2.90 -1.48 -9.81
CA LEU A 88 -4.01 -0.67 -9.35
C LEU A 88 -4.08 0.69 -10.07
N VAL A 89 -2.94 1.34 -10.29
CA VAL A 89 -2.87 2.58 -11.10
C VAL A 89 -3.36 2.32 -12.54
N SER A 90 -2.95 1.21 -13.14
CA SER A 90 -3.41 0.81 -14.49
C SER A 90 -4.91 0.53 -14.52
N LEU A 91 -5.44 -0.20 -13.54
CA LEU A 91 -6.87 -0.48 -13.40
C LEU A 91 -7.69 0.80 -13.20
N SER A 92 -7.20 1.73 -12.38
CA SER A 92 -7.84 3.03 -12.17
C SER A 92 -8.00 3.80 -13.49
N ALA A 93 -6.98 3.80 -14.35
CA ALA A 93 -7.06 4.44 -15.66
C ALA A 93 -8.12 3.79 -16.55
N ILE A 94 -8.29 2.47 -16.47
CA ILE A 94 -9.32 1.74 -17.25
C ILE A 94 -10.71 2.04 -16.68
N PHE A 95 -10.90 2.00 -15.35
CA PHE A 95 -12.19 2.25 -14.71
C PHE A 95 -12.71 3.67 -14.90
N LYS A 96 -11.84 4.64 -15.20
CA LYS A 96 -12.27 6.00 -15.60
C LYS A 96 -12.99 6.04 -16.95
N VAL A 97 -12.76 5.03 -17.81
CA VAL A 97 -13.30 4.97 -19.18
C VAL A 97 -14.45 3.96 -19.27
N GLN A 98 -14.36 2.85 -18.53
CA GLN A 98 -15.35 1.78 -18.61
C GLN A 98 -15.58 1.14 -17.24
N PRO A 99 -16.84 0.79 -16.88
CA PRO A 99 -17.18 0.26 -15.56
C PRO A 99 -16.69 -1.16 -15.34
N GLN A 100 -16.47 -1.93 -16.40
CA GLN A 100 -16.08 -3.34 -16.35
C GLN A 100 -14.75 -3.56 -17.09
N VAL A 101 -13.90 -4.39 -16.53
CA VAL A 101 -12.59 -4.74 -17.09
C VAL A 101 -12.46 -6.24 -17.17
N ASN A 102 -12.04 -6.76 -18.32
CA ASN A 102 -11.73 -8.17 -18.46
C ASN A 102 -10.25 -8.45 -18.15
N ARG A 103 -9.95 -9.73 -17.87
CA ARG A 103 -8.60 -10.19 -17.54
C ARG A 103 -7.58 -9.89 -18.64
N SER A 104 -7.97 -9.99 -19.91
CA SER A 104 -7.08 -9.74 -21.05
C SER A 104 -6.68 -8.26 -21.14
N THR A 105 -7.58 -7.33 -20.83
CA THR A 105 -7.27 -5.90 -20.78
C THR A 105 -6.27 -5.58 -19.68
N ILE A 106 -6.41 -6.23 -18.50
CA ILE A 106 -5.41 -6.10 -17.42
C ILE A 106 -4.04 -6.57 -17.90
N ASN A 107 -3.98 -7.76 -18.51
CA ASN A 107 -2.73 -8.31 -19.05
C ASN A 107 -2.11 -7.38 -20.08
N SER A 108 -2.88 -6.87 -21.04
CA SER A 108 -2.37 -5.97 -22.07
C SER A 108 -1.79 -4.68 -21.48
N LYS A 109 -2.47 -4.09 -20.51
CA LYS A 109 -1.96 -2.88 -19.82
C LYS A 109 -0.68 -3.14 -19.05
N MET A 110 -0.63 -4.23 -18.30
CA MET A 110 0.56 -4.59 -17.53
C MET A 110 1.72 -5.00 -18.45
N SER A 111 1.44 -5.71 -19.55
CA SER A 111 2.45 -6.09 -20.54
C SER A 111 3.05 -4.88 -21.26
N ALA A 112 2.29 -3.81 -21.46
CA ALA A 112 2.81 -2.57 -22.02
C ALA A 112 3.86 -1.90 -21.11
N HIS A 113 3.78 -2.14 -19.80
CA HIS A 113 4.70 -1.58 -18.82
C HIS A 113 5.87 -2.53 -18.48
N TYR A 114 5.60 -3.84 -18.35
CA TYR A 114 6.56 -4.84 -17.87
C TYR A 114 7.08 -5.79 -18.97
N GLY A 115 6.60 -5.64 -20.19
CA GLY A 115 6.82 -6.62 -21.25
C GLY A 115 5.92 -7.85 -21.10
N SER A 116 5.63 -8.51 -22.22
CA SER A 116 4.82 -9.74 -22.25
C SER A 116 5.68 -10.94 -21.93
N ASN A 117 5.49 -11.54 -20.74
CA ASN A 117 6.19 -12.75 -20.35
C ASN A 117 5.39 -13.55 -19.31
N ARG A 118 5.72 -14.85 -19.20
CA ARG A 118 5.02 -15.77 -18.28
C ARG A 118 5.14 -15.36 -16.81
N THR A 119 6.19 -14.70 -16.40
CA THR A 119 6.38 -14.25 -15.02
C THR A 119 5.36 -13.18 -14.66
N LEU A 120 5.08 -12.28 -15.59
CA LEU A 120 4.05 -11.26 -15.44
C LEU A 120 2.67 -11.90 -15.28
N ASP A 121 2.31 -12.88 -16.13
CA ASP A 121 1.02 -13.57 -16.05
C ASP A 121 0.83 -14.24 -14.68
N ILE A 122 1.88 -14.91 -14.17
CA ILE A 122 1.87 -15.54 -12.85
C ILE A 122 1.69 -14.49 -11.74
N ALA A 123 2.37 -13.34 -11.85
CA ALA A 123 2.24 -12.26 -10.88
C ALA A 123 0.82 -11.68 -10.85
N ILE A 124 0.23 -11.43 -12.02
CA ILE A 124 -1.15 -10.92 -12.13
C ILE A 124 -2.15 -11.95 -11.59
N ASP A 125 -1.96 -13.26 -11.89
CA ASP A 125 -2.81 -14.33 -11.36
C ASP A 125 -2.76 -14.43 -9.83
N ALA A 126 -1.61 -14.12 -9.24
CA ALA A 126 -1.47 -14.07 -7.78
C ALA A 126 -2.09 -12.80 -7.19
N LEU A 127 -1.96 -11.65 -7.85
CA LEU A 127 -2.42 -10.35 -7.33
C LEU A 127 -3.93 -10.15 -7.41
N ILE A 128 -4.58 -10.62 -8.47
CA ILE A 128 -6.03 -10.42 -8.63
C ILE A 128 -6.85 -10.93 -7.45
N PRO A 129 -6.67 -12.17 -6.96
CA PRO A 129 -7.38 -12.61 -5.75
C PRO A 129 -7.09 -11.74 -4.52
N MET A 130 -5.86 -11.25 -4.37
CA MET A 130 -5.47 -10.41 -3.24
C MET A 130 -6.18 -9.07 -3.26
N ILE A 131 -6.23 -8.37 -4.41
CA ILE A 131 -6.90 -7.08 -4.52
C ILE A 131 -8.43 -7.19 -4.41
N ILE A 132 -9.02 -8.33 -4.78
CA ILE A 132 -10.44 -8.64 -4.53
C ILE A 132 -10.67 -8.77 -3.02
N GLU A 133 -9.86 -9.56 -2.32
CA GLU A 133 -9.95 -9.75 -0.86
C GLU A 133 -9.75 -8.42 -0.10
N LEU A 134 -8.93 -7.54 -0.64
CA LEU A 134 -8.70 -6.20 -0.10
C LEU A 134 -9.80 -5.18 -0.46
N ASN A 135 -10.89 -5.63 -1.09
CA ASN A 135 -12.03 -4.80 -1.49
C ASN A 135 -11.66 -3.59 -2.37
N THR A 136 -10.68 -3.75 -3.26
CA THR A 136 -10.35 -2.73 -4.26
C THR A 136 -11.15 -2.93 -5.53
N VAL A 137 -11.36 -4.18 -5.91
CA VAL A 137 -12.18 -4.61 -7.05
C VAL A 137 -13.03 -5.81 -6.67
N LYS A 138 -14.14 -6.01 -7.35
CA LYS A 138 -14.98 -7.22 -7.24
C LYS A 138 -15.03 -7.97 -8.55
N ARG A 139 -15.20 -9.28 -8.47
CA ARG A 139 -15.44 -10.13 -9.64
C ARG A 139 -16.95 -10.25 -9.84
N THR A 140 -17.48 -9.82 -11.00
CA THR A 140 -18.90 -9.90 -11.33
C THR A 140 -19.23 -11.12 -12.19
N LYS A 141 -18.30 -11.53 -13.07
CA LYS A 141 -18.39 -12.74 -13.89
C LYS A 141 -16.99 -13.36 -14.02
N MET A 142 -16.92 -14.55 -14.65
CA MET A 142 -15.62 -15.13 -14.97
C MET A 142 -14.78 -14.12 -15.77
N SER A 143 -13.59 -13.83 -15.24
CA SER A 143 -12.63 -12.89 -15.84
C SER A 143 -13.11 -11.44 -16.05
N ILE A 144 -14.22 -11.03 -15.43
CA ILE A 144 -14.76 -9.67 -15.46
C ILE A 144 -14.72 -9.07 -14.07
N TYR A 145 -14.16 -7.87 -13.97
CA TYR A 145 -13.95 -7.14 -12.73
C TYR A 145 -14.57 -5.75 -12.80
N GLU A 146 -15.04 -5.27 -11.66
CA GLU A 146 -15.56 -3.92 -11.45
C GLU A 146 -14.84 -3.27 -10.26
N LEU A 147 -14.83 -1.94 -10.25
CA LEU A 147 -14.37 -1.18 -9.10
C LEU A 147 -15.29 -1.45 -7.90
N GLU A 148 -14.71 -1.69 -6.74
CA GLU A 148 -15.47 -1.75 -5.48
C GLU A 148 -15.81 -0.32 -5.01
N ALA A 149 -16.88 -0.19 -4.22
CA ALA A 149 -17.23 1.11 -3.64
C ALA A 149 -16.07 1.66 -2.79
N ARG A 150 -15.68 2.90 -3.08
CA ARG A 150 -14.63 3.61 -2.35
C ARG A 150 -15.00 3.72 -0.88
N LYS A 151 -14.10 3.34 0.02
CA LYS A 151 -14.31 3.35 1.47
C LYS A 151 -13.35 4.31 2.15
N THR A 152 -13.82 4.98 3.21
CA THR A 152 -13.01 5.93 3.96
C THR A 152 -12.14 5.22 4.99
N ILE A 153 -10.84 5.50 4.98
CA ILE A 153 -9.89 5.10 6.03
C ILE A 153 -10.12 6.03 7.23
N LYS A 154 -10.47 5.46 8.38
CA LYS A 154 -10.79 6.23 9.59
C LYS A 154 -9.60 6.48 10.49
N ASN A 155 -8.64 5.57 10.50
CA ASN A 155 -7.45 5.70 11.33
C ASN A 155 -6.46 6.70 10.71
N PRO A 156 -6.05 7.77 11.43
CA PRO A 156 -5.15 8.80 10.90
C PRO A 156 -3.79 8.24 10.46
N PHE A 157 -3.24 7.29 11.23
CA PHE A 157 -1.97 6.66 10.90
C PHE A 157 -2.06 5.89 9.57
N ILE A 158 -3.12 5.13 9.37
CA ILE A 158 -3.30 4.35 8.14
C ILE A 158 -3.58 5.26 6.95
N SER A 159 -4.31 6.37 7.15
CA SER A 159 -4.47 7.40 6.12
C SER A 159 -3.14 7.96 5.66
N GLU A 160 -2.27 8.28 6.61
CA GLU A 160 -0.92 8.78 6.33
C GLU A 160 -0.05 7.73 5.64
N LEU A 161 -0.09 6.46 6.09
CA LEU A 161 0.59 5.34 5.42
C LEU A 161 0.13 5.15 3.97
N TYR A 162 -1.17 5.33 3.72
CA TYR A 162 -1.76 5.19 2.39
C TYR A 162 -1.26 6.30 1.44
N ILE A 163 -1.17 7.54 1.93
CA ILE A 163 -0.60 8.67 1.21
C ILE A 163 0.91 8.46 0.97
N TYR A 164 1.65 8.05 2.01
CA TYR A 164 3.08 7.75 1.90
C TYR A 164 3.36 6.70 0.83
N THR A 165 2.54 5.66 0.76
CA THR A 165 2.69 4.58 -0.23
C THR A 165 2.61 5.13 -1.66
N ASP A 166 1.65 6.01 -1.94
CA ASP A 166 1.50 6.64 -3.24
C ASP A 166 2.68 7.57 -3.57
N ILE A 167 3.11 8.42 -2.64
CA ILE A 167 4.27 9.30 -2.85
C ILE A 167 5.51 8.47 -3.18
N LYS A 168 5.77 7.43 -2.39
CA LYS A 168 6.97 6.61 -2.54
C LYS A 168 6.98 5.83 -3.86
N LEU A 169 5.86 5.25 -4.27
CA LEU A 169 5.79 4.38 -5.44
C LEU A 169 5.57 5.15 -6.74
N SER A 170 4.90 6.30 -6.69
CA SER A 170 4.78 7.17 -7.87
C SER A 170 6.05 7.93 -8.22
N GLY A 171 7.06 7.93 -7.34
CA GLY A 171 8.27 8.75 -7.49
C GLY A 171 8.03 10.25 -7.28
N SER A 172 6.85 10.64 -6.81
CA SER A 172 6.52 12.03 -6.53
C SER A 172 7.26 12.51 -5.29
N LYS A 173 7.86 13.71 -5.34
CA LYS A 173 8.50 14.33 -4.17
C LYS A 173 7.49 15.06 -3.29
N THR A 174 6.38 15.49 -3.87
CA THR A 174 5.36 16.30 -3.21
C THR A 174 3.99 15.94 -3.79
N ILE A 175 2.97 15.94 -2.96
CA ILE A 175 1.56 15.82 -3.37
C ILE A 175 0.82 17.04 -2.84
N LEU A 176 0.04 17.69 -3.69
CA LEU A 176 -0.95 18.67 -3.26
C LEU A 176 -2.17 17.91 -2.72
N LEU A 177 -2.73 18.39 -1.61
CA LEU A 177 -3.89 17.73 -1.00
C LEU A 177 -5.11 17.76 -1.90
N ASP A 178 -5.31 18.84 -2.62
CA ASP A 178 -6.41 19.01 -3.58
C ASP A 178 -6.31 18.04 -4.76
N ASP A 179 -5.10 17.60 -5.09
CA ASP A 179 -4.86 16.65 -6.18
C ASP A 179 -5.09 15.19 -5.76
N LEU A 180 -5.20 14.87 -4.47
CA LEU A 180 -5.35 13.48 -3.99
C LEU A 180 -6.56 12.79 -4.65
N GLN A 181 -7.68 13.47 -4.75
CA GLN A 181 -8.90 12.90 -5.35
C GLN A 181 -8.74 12.51 -6.82
N PHE A 182 -7.80 13.12 -7.55
CA PHE A 182 -7.55 12.86 -8.98
C PHE A 182 -6.48 11.81 -9.22
N ARG A 183 -5.70 11.47 -8.20
CA ARG A 183 -4.63 10.48 -8.32
C ARG A 183 -5.20 9.07 -8.36
N PRO A 184 -4.68 8.20 -9.25
CA PRO A 184 -5.19 6.85 -9.49
C PRO A 184 -5.30 5.98 -8.25
N TRP A 185 -4.30 6.03 -7.37
CA TRP A 185 -4.23 5.25 -6.13
C TRP A 185 -5.41 5.51 -5.20
N PHE A 186 -5.86 6.77 -5.08
CA PHE A 186 -6.95 7.16 -4.18
C PHE A 186 -8.35 6.84 -4.71
N MET A 187 -8.45 6.15 -5.84
CA MET A 187 -9.72 5.63 -6.35
C MET A 187 -10.29 4.52 -5.44
N TYR A 188 -9.45 3.78 -4.73
CA TYR A 188 -9.83 2.60 -3.96
C TYR A 188 -10.21 2.91 -2.52
N PHE A 189 -9.42 3.75 -1.88
CA PHE A 189 -9.70 4.21 -0.51
C PHE A 189 -9.55 5.72 -0.42
N GLU A 190 -10.33 6.31 0.48
CA GLU A 190 -10.29 7.73 0.79
C GLU A 190 -9.61 7.94 2.14
N PRO A 191 -8.40 8.55 2.19
CA PRO A 191 -7.74 8.85 3.45
C PRO A 191 -8.44 9.98 4.18
N LEU A 192 -8.67 9.81 5.49
CA LEU A 192 -9.11 10.91 6.35
C LEU A 192 -7.91 11.79 6.68
N LEU A 193 -7.90 13.01 6.16
CA LEU A 193 -6.80 13.94 6.35
C LEU A 193 -6.95 14.71 7.67
N ASN A 194 -5.98 14.57 8.56
CA ASN A 194 -5.84 15.41 9.73
C ASN A 194 -4.45 16.08 9.71
N LEU A 195 -4.37 17.22 9.04
CA LEU A 195 -3.12 17.94 8.79
C LEU A 195 -2.35 18.29 10.05
N ASN A 196 -3.05 18.52 11.17
CA ASN A 196 -2.43 18.91 12.44
C ASN A 196 -1.79 17.75 13.20
N LYS A 197 -1.99 16.51 12.76
CA LYS A 197 -1.54 15.29 13.44
C LYS A 197 -0.75 14.32 12.55
N MET A 198 -0.27 14.78 11.41
CA MET A 198 0.58 13.95 10.54
C MET A 198 1.94 13.76 11.21
N SER A 199 2.12 12.60 11.84
CA SER A 199 3.28 12.32 12.70
C SER A 199 4.11 11.09 12.29
N ILE A 200 3.62 10.30 11.37
CA ILE A 200 4.25 9.02 10.98
C ILE A 200 5.57 9.25 10.27
N LEU A 201 5.55 10.27 9.47
CA LEU A 201 6.67 10.56 8.65
C LEU A 201 7.43 11.68 9.35
N LYS A 202 8.34 11.33 10.25
CA LYS A 202 9.42 12.26 10.66
C LYS A 202 10.12 12.89 9.45
N HIS A 203 9.69 12.55 8.26
CA HIS A 203 10.21 12.91 6.94
C HIS A 203 9.17 13.50 6.00
N SER A 204 7.92 13.75 6.44
CA SER A 204 6.95 14.50 5.66
C SER A 204 6.64 15.81 6.37
N GLU A 205 6.95 16.90 5.72
CA GLU A 205 6.57 18.24 6.15
C GLU A 205 5.32 18.65 5.39
N GLY A 206 4.24 18.94 6.13
CA GLY A 206 3.14 19.71 5.57
C GLY A 206 3.58 21.17 5.41
N ARG A 207 3.61 21.69 4.19
CA ARG A 207 3.88 23.12 3.94
C ARG A 207 2.65 23.79 3.37
N VAL A 208 2.25 24.86 4.01
CA VAL A 208 1.27 25.81 3.47
C VAL A 208 2.06 26.91 2.76
N GLY A 209 1.91 27.00 1.46
CA GLY A 209 2.56 28.04 0.67
C GLY A 209 1.65 28.53 -0.44
N GLY A 210 1.46 29.84 -0.57
CA GLY A 210 0.73 30.45 -1.67
C GLY A 210 -0.73 30.01 -1.83
N GLY A 211 -1.43 29.65 -0.74
CA GLY A 211 -2.82 29.15 -0.75
C GLY A 211 -2.96 27.64 -1.03
N TYR A 212 -1.86 26.91 -1.22
CA TYR A 212 -1.88 25.47 -1.45
C TYR A 212 -1.30 24.72 -0.25
N VAL A 213 -1.94 23.59 0.12
CA VAL A 213 -1.44 22.69 1.14
C VAL A 213 -0.88 21.45 0.47
N GLY A 214 0.40 21.19 0.66
CA GLY A 214 1.10 20.03 0.08
C GLY A 214 1.77 19.17 1.14
N ILE A 215 1.95 17.89 0.83
CA ILE A 215 2.73 16.94 1.62
C ILE A 215 4.02 16.64 0.87
N ARG A 216 5.15 16.84 1.51
CA ARG A 216 6.47 16.52 0.97
C ARG A 216 7.10 15.40 1.78
N THR A 217 7.56 14.34 1.12
CA THR A 217 8.45 13.38 1.76
C THR A 217 9.89 13.87 1.67
N LEU A 218 10.57 13.90 2.80
CA LEU A 218 12.00 14.17 2.82
C LEU A 218 12.72 12.84 2.54
N THR A 219 13.53 12.79 1.48
CA THR A 219 14.46 11.69 1.25
C THR A 219 15.68 11.85 2.18
N THR A 220 16.38 10.75 2.46
CA THR A 220 17.58 10.74 3.33
C THR A 220 18.62 11.78 2.88
N ASN A 221 18.75 12.03 1.58
CA ASN A 221 19.64 13.04 1.03
C ASN A 221 19.22 14.47 1.36
N SER A 222 17.91 14.77 1.37
CA SER A 222 17.42 16.11 1.76
C SER A 222 17.59 16.40 3.25
N LEU A 223 17.67 15.35 4.08
CA LEU A 223 18.00 15.49 5.51
C LEU A 223 19.48 15.84 5.72
N LEU A 224 20.36 15.31 4.89
CA LEU A 224 21.80 15.65 4.93
C LEU A 224 22.04 17.07 4.42
N GLU A 225 21.39 17.48 3.34
CA GLU A 225 21.45 18.86 2.81
C GLU A 225 20.90 19.89 3.80
N ASN A 226 19.75 19.61 4.44
CA ASN A 226 19.20 20.49 5.48
C ASN A 226 20.09 20.57 6.74
N LYS A 227 20.82 19.51 7.06
CA LYS A 227 21.76 19.48 8.17
C LYS A 227 23.03 20.29 7.84
N MET A 228 23.53 20.19 6.63
CA MET A 228 24.67 20.98 6.15
C MET A 228 24.33 22.47 6.07
N ASN A 229 23.17 22.84 5.52
CA ASN A 229 22.75 24.24 5.44
C ASN A 229 22.52 24.87 6.83
N ARG A 230 22.09 24.12 7.84
CA ARG A 230 21.97 24.62 9.23
C ARG A 230 23.32 24.76 9.95
N LEU A 231 24.36 24.11 9.48
CA LEU A 231 25.71 24.26 10.01
C LEU A 231 26.42 25.47 9.40
N THR A 232 26.16 25.78 8.13
CA THR A 232 26.72 26.96 7.44
C THR A 232 26.07 28.26 7.89
N ASP A 233 24.78 28.26 8.32
CA ASP A 233 24.11 29.44 8.85
C ASP A 233 24.48 29.79 10.31
N LYS A 234 25.27 28.95 10.99
CA LYS A 234 25.76 29.23 12.37
C LYS A 234 27.16 29.82 12.43
N ASP A 235 27.86 29.85 11.32
CA ASP A 235 29.23 30.39 11.20
C ASP A 235 29.29 31.72 10.39
N SER A 236 28.13 32.40 10.28
CA SER A 236 28.03 33.72 9.63
C SER A 236 27.58 34.79 10.59
#